data_04509417970759c283681279dc385382
#
_entry.id   04509417970759c283681279dc385382
#
_cell.length_a   1.000
_cell.length_b   1.000
_cell.length_c   1.000
_cell.angle_alpha   90.00
_cell.angle_beta   90.00
_cell.angle_gamma   90.00
#
_symmetry.space_group_name_H-M   'P 1'
#
loop_
_entity.id
_entity.type
_entity.pdbx_description
1 polymer ?
#
loop_
_entity_poly.entity_id
_entity_poly.type
_entity_poly.pdbx_seq_one_letter_code
_entity_poly.pdbx_strand_id
1 'polypeptide(L)'
;MLAVGMAGAALLSACSSSSSSSTTTTTTKPGGTLASNNAAFLAADLKAPGGSLNASGSTFVQPFFQSAFYTYSSKNQGLTINYQGVGSGAGITAFEAGTVAFAASDVPMAASDLAKVPASAGPVVQIPDILGGVAVAYNLPGVSARVKLDGPTLAGIFDGTITMWNAAQIAALNPGVTLPAHAITPEVRADSSGTTYIFTDYLKSANPTTWTLGTSKTIAWPATAVQTPKNSGVAASIKATPYSIGYVELSYAIQNKFAYAAIKNAAGTYVVPSLNTVAADADQKPNVSATDFSIVNQAGATSYPISGYSWAILLQKQTSDTTGAQVVKVLDWTTHTGGGQDLAAGLDYVALPPAVQNQVRTQLLTVTGTTGQTLLSK
;
A
#
# COMPACT_ATOMS: atom_id res chain seq x y z
N MET A 1 51.52 10.60 54.89
CA MET A 1 52.92 10.08 54.98
C MET A 1 53.21 9.44 53.59
N LEU A 2 54.27 9.97 53.03
CA LEU A 2 55.23 9.53 52.00
C LEU A 2 54.59 9.14 50.67
N ALA A 3 54.70 9.85 49.59
CA ALA A 3 55.80 10.57 48.89
C ALA A 3 56.79 9.61 48.19
N VAL A 4 57.10 9.99 46.92
CA VAL A 4 58.27 9.66 46.11
C VAL A 4 58.13 8.48 45.16
N GLY A 5 58.39 8.53 43.87
CA GLY A 5 59.00 9.59 43.00
C GLY A 5 59.35 8.98 41.63
N MET A 6 59.35 9.81 40.66
CA MET A 6 60.25 9.98 39.49
C MET A 6 60.97 8.79 38.84
N ALA A 7 60.89 8.63 37.55
CA ALA A 7 61.74 9.03 36.43
C ALA A 7 61.40 8.14 35.22
N GLY A 8 61.12 8.53 34.04
CA GLY A 8 61.90 9.41 33.15
C GLY A 8 62.79 8.56 32.24
N ALA A 9 62.38 8.25 30.99
CA ALA A 9 63.30 8.11 29.85
C ALA A 9 62.55 8.20 28.53
N ALA A 10 62.81 9.22 27.77
CA ALA A 10 62.51 9.39 26.41
C ALA A 10 63.49 8.62 25.52
N LEU A 11 63.04 7.91 24.53
CA LEU A 11 63.80 7.51 23.35
C LEU A 11 63.02 7.75 22.10
N LEU A 12 63.47 8.71 21.34
CA LEU A 12 63.09 8.91 19.93
C LEU A 12 63.58 7.73 19.08
N SER A 13 62.77 7.21 18.22
CA SER A 13 63.27 6.54 17.04
C SER A 13 62.29 6.71 15.87
N ALA A 14 62.88 7.02 14.73
CA ALA A 14 62.24 7.59 13.54
C ALA A 14 61.56 6.58 12.64
N CYS A 15 60.57 7.09 11.91
CA CYS A 15 60.14 6.80 10.55
C CYS A 15 60.34 5.40 9.93
N SER A 16 59.23 4.76 9.60
CA SER A 16 59.08 4.22 8.25
C SER A 16 57.59 4.25 7.85
N SER A 17 57.31 5.04 6.85
CA SER A 17 56.03 5.11 6.14
C SER A 17 55.80 3.84 5.33
N SER A 18 54.84 3.02 5.72
CA SER A 18 54.23 2.05 4.84
C SER A 18 52.78 2.47 4.58
N SER A 19 52.55 3.03 3.41
CA SER A 19 51.23 3.30 2.87
C SER A 19 50.49 1.99 2.61
N SER A 20 49.66 1.59 3.54
CA SER A 20 48.60 0.61 3.27
C SER A 20 47.44 1.35 2.65
N SER A 21 47.30 1.25 1.34
CA SER A 21 46.09 1.61 0.60
C SER A 21 44.94 0.72 1.08
N SER A 22 44.14 1.24 2.02
CA SER A 22 42.84 0.71 2.32
C SER A 22 41.96 1.03 1.11
N THR A 23 41.74 0.05 0.25
CA THR A 23 40.69 0.07 -0.75
C THR A 23 39.34 0.09 -0.02
N THR A 24 38.84 1.29 0.24
CA THR A 24 37.43 1.46 0.64
C THR A 24 36.58 1.11 -0.56
N THR A 25 36.06 -0.10 -0.58
CA THR A 25 35.00 -0.50 -1.50
C THR A 25 33.78 0.35 -1.12
N THR A 26 33.66 1.51 -1.75
CA THR A 26 32.40 2.27 -1.74
C THR A 26 31.40 1.44 -2.52
N THR A 27 30.59 0.69 -1.81
CA THR A 27 29.32 0.21 -2.32
C THR A 27 28.48 1.45 -2.64
N THR A 28 28.57 1.90 -3.88
CA THR A 28 27.66 2.89 -4.43
C THR A 28 26.25 2.29 -4.40
N LYS A 29 25.49 2.69 -3.40
CA LYS A 29 24.05 2.52 -3.34
C LYS A 29 23.49 3.17 -4.61
N PRO A 30 22.71 2.44 -5.48
CA PRO A 30 22.12 3.05 -6.67
C PRO A 30 20.98 3.97 -6.26
N GLY A 31 21.23 5.16 -5.85
CA GLY A 31 20.21 6.10 -5.39
C GLY A 31 20.58 7.57 -5.50
N GLY A 32 21.86 7.87 -5.76
CA GLY A 32 22.31 9.26 -5.67
C GLY A 32 21.85 10.18 -6.81
N THR A 33 21.65 9.64 -8.01
CA THR A 33 21.30 10.47 -9.19
C THR A 33 19.81 10.76 -9.28
N LEU A 34 18.95 9.85 -8.81
CA LEU A 34 17.51 10.04 -8.83
C LEU A 34 17.04 11.04 -7.76
N ALA A 35 17.63 11.03 -6.58
CA ALA A 35 17.30 11.95 -5.49
C ALA A 35 17.64 13.42 -5.83
N SER A 36 18.74 13.69 -6.54
CA SER A 36 19.14 15.05 -6.92
C SER A 36 18.26 15.61 -8.05
N ASN A 37 17.86 14.76 -9.02
CA ASN A 37 16.98 15.16 -10.10
C ASN A 37 15.53 15.36 -9.59
N ASN A 38 15.05 14.53 -8.65
CA ASN A 38 13.75 14.68 -8.03
C ASN A 38 13.64 15.94 -7.17
N ALA A 39 14.67 16.31 -6.41
CA ALA A 39 14.62 17.49 -5.54
C ALA A 39 14.52 18.82 -6.34
N ALA A 40 15.27 18.95 -7.42
CA ALA A 40 15.21 20.12 -8.31
C ALA A 40 13.86 20.19 -9.05
N PHE A 41 13.32 19.06 -9.39
CA PHE A 41 12.08 18.89 -10.11
C PHE A 41 10.86 19.21 -9.22
N LEU A 42 10.80 18.68 -8.01
CA LEU A 42 9.76 18.94 -7.02
C LEU A 42 9.68 20.43 -6.62
N ALA A 43 10.80 21.13 -6.60
CA ALA A 43 10.81 22.55 -6.31
C ALA A 43 10.09 23.40 -7.38
N ALA A 44 10.18 23.00 -8.66
CA ALA A 44 9.51 23.68 -9.77
C ALA A 44 8.01 23.39 -9.82
N ASP A 45 7.61 22.16 -9.47
CA ASP A 45 6.21 21.71 -9.56
C ASP A 45 5.42 21.80 -8.24
N LEU A 46 6.06 22.24 -7.15
CA LEU A 46 5.40 22.38 -5.85
C LEU A 46 4.24 23.39 -5.86
N LYS A 47 4.26 24.39 -6.72
CA LYS A 47 3.22 25.42 -6.80
C LYS A 47 2.05 24.98 -7.67
N ALA A 48 0.99 24.50 -7.05
CA ALA A 48 -0.30 24.33 -7.70
C ALA A 48 -1.15 25.62 -7.63
N PRO A 49 -2.06 25.85 -8.60
CA PRO A 49 -3.06 26.90 -8.49
C PRO A 49 -3.91 26.73 -7.23
N GLY A 50 -4.36 27.84 -6.63
CA GLY A 50 -5.30 27.81 -5.50
C GLY A 50 -6.69 27.31 -5.92
N GLY A 51 -7.55 27.08 -4.94
CA GLY A 51 -8.92 26.59 -5.13
C GLY A 51 -9.23 25.35 -4.30
N SER A 52 -10.23 24.59 -4.75
CA SER A 52 -10.64 23.32 -4.13
C SER A 52 -10.49 22.18 -5.11
N LEU A 53 -9.82 21.11 -4.70
CA LEU A 53 -9.64 19.88 -5.45
C LEU A 53 -10.37 18.75 -4.74
N ASN A 54 -11.38 18.17 -5.39
CA ASN A 54 -12.16 17.08 -4.83
C ASN A 54 -11.74 15.73 -5.45
N ALA A 55 -11.53 14.75 -4.60
CA ALA A 55 -11.19 13.39 -4.97
C ALA A 55 -11.89 12.38 -4.05
N SER A 56 -12.10 11.16 -4.51
CA SER A 56 -12.70 10.12 -3.70
C SER A 56 -12.24 8.72 -4.12
N GLY A 57 -12.46 7.73 -3.27
CA GLY A 57 -12.16 6.36 -3.63
C GLY A 57 -11.73 5.48 -2.47
N SER A 58 -10.69 4.71 -2.70
CA SER A 58 -10.21 3.68 -1.79
C SER A 58 -10.00 4.17 -0.36
N THR A 59 -10.48 3.36 0.59
CA THR A 59 -10.16 3.55 2.02
C THR A 59 -8.83 2.89 2.41
N PHE A 60 -8.23 2.11 1.54
CA PHE A 60 -6.89 1.56 1.71
C PHE A 60 -5.85 2.69 1.77
N VAL A 61 -5.87 3.62 0.81
CA VAL A 61 -4.94 4.74 0.71
C VAL A 61 -5.34 5.95 1.57
N GLN A 62 -6.55 5.98 2.13
CA GLN A 62 -7.11 7.16 2.79
C GLN A 62 -6.19 7.75 3.90
N PRO A 63 -5.60 6.98 4.84
CA PRO A 63 -4.70 7.55 5.84
C PRO A 63 -3.47 8.23 5.23
N PHE A 64 -2.90 7.64 4.18
CA PHE A 64 -1.77 8.22 3.46
C PHE A 64 -2.15 9.52 2.75
N PHE A 65 -3.24 9.52 1.98
CA PHE A 65 -3.70 10.72 1.26
C PHE A 65 -4.09 11.86 2.19
N GLN A 66 -4.73 11.57 3.32
CA GLN A 66 -5.06 12.62 4.31
C GLN A 66 -3.80 13.32 4.81
N SER A 67 -2.75 12.59 5.16
CA SER A 67 -1.48 13.16 5.61
C SER A 67 -0.73 13.87 4.48
N ALA A 68 -0.62 13.24 3.31
CA ALA A 68 0.07 13.79 2.15
C ALA A 68 -0.61 15.09 1.66
N PHE A 69 -1.93 15.09 1.53
CA PHE A 69 -2.67 16.26 1.04
C PHE A 69 -2.69 17.41 2.05
N TYR A 70 -2.77 17.09 3.34
CA TYR A 70 -2.58 18.11 4.37
C TYR A 70 -1.18 18.75 4.29
N THR A 71 -0.15 17.93 4.16
CA THR A 71 1.24 18.40 4.04
C THR A 71 1.45 19.21 2.77
N TYR A 72 0.91 18.75 1.63
CA TYR A 72 0.98 19.50 0.37
C TYR A 72 0.25 20.84 0.45
N SER A 73 -0.99 20.85 0.96
CA SER A 73 -1.78 22.08 1.10
C SER A 73 -1.13 23.08 2.05
N SER A 74 -0.45 22.64 3.10
CA SER A 74 0.28 23.54 4.01
C SER A 74 1.43 24.29 3.31
N LYS A 75 2.02 23.70 2.28
CA LYS A 75 3.06 24.28 1.43
C LYS A 75 2.50 25.06 0.24
N ASN A 76 1.23 24.86 -0.11
CA ASN A 76 0.53 25.47 -1.22
C ASN A 76 -0.69 26.26 -0.70
N GLN A 77 -0.44 27.39 -0.05
CA GLN A 77 -1.49 28.22 0.53
C GLN A 77 -2.52 28.60 -0.54
N GLY A 78 -3.80 28.46 -0.18
CA GLY A 78 -4.92 28.73 -1.07
C GLY A 78 -5.43 27.50 -1.85
N LEU A 79 -4.77 26.32 -1.76
CA LEU A 79 -5.27 25.05 -2.27
C LEU A 79 -5.80 24.18 -1.12
N THR A 80 -7.08 23.79 -1.21
CA THR A 80 -7.70 22.80 -0.33
C THR A 80 -7.93 21.51 -1.11
N ILE A 81 -7.48 20.36 -0.57
CA ILE A 81 -7.67 19.06 -1.20
C ILE A 81 -8.61 18.22 -0.32
N ASN A 82 -9.75 17.85 -0.86
CA ASN A 82 -10.78 17.09 -0.18
C ASN A 82 -10.78 15.64 -0.73
N TYR A 83 -10.27 14.69 0.04
CA TYR A 83 -10.33 13.28 -0.28
C TYR A 83 -11.38 12.56 0.58
N GLN A 84 -12.30 11.87 -0.08
CA GLN A 84 -13.33 11.09 0.60
C GLN A 84 -13.09 9.58 0.39
N GLY A 85 -12.76 8.87 1.46
CA GLY A 85 -12.68 7.41 1.47
C GLY A 85 -14.08 6.79 1.44
N VAL A 86 -14.54 6.42 0.25
CA VAL A 86 -15.89 5.85 0.01
C VAL A 86 -15.84 4.41 -0.49
N GLY A 87 -14.64 3.86 -0.71
CA GLY A 87 -14.38 2.58 -1.35
C GLY A 87 -14.05 2.72 -2.83
N SER A 88 -13.22 1.80 -3.36
CA SER A 88 -12.69 1.85 -4.74
C SER A 88 -13.79 1.92 -5.79
N GLY A 89 -14.84 1.12 -5.65
CA GLY A 89 -15.94 1.12 -6.62
C GLY A 89 -16.71 2.43 -6.67
N ALA A 90 -17.04 3.01 -5.50
CA ALA A 90 -17.73 4.29 -5.43
C ALA A 90 -16.85 5.44 -5.95
N GLY A 91 -15.53 5.39 -5.73
CA GLY A 91 -14.57 6.33 -6.30
C GLY A 91 -14.55 6.27 -7.83
N ILE A 92 -14.49 5.07 -8.42
CA ILE A 92 -14.57 4.86 -9.87
C ILE A 92 -15.89 5.42 -10.42
N THR A 93 -17.03 5.14 -9.76
CA THR A 93 -18.34 5.68 -10.19
C THR A 93 -18.37 7.21 -10.14
N ALA A 94 -17.79 7.83 -9.10
CA ALA A 94 -17.71 9.29 -9.00
C ALA A 94 -16.83 9.89 -10.12
N PHE A 95 -15.76 9.20 -10.50
CA PHE A 95 -14.89 9.58 -11.60
C PHE A 95 -15.60 9.45 -12.97
N GLU A 96 -16.27 8.33 -13.22
CA GLU A 96 -17.09 8.10 -14.42
C GLU A 96 -18.14 9.21 -14.59
N ALA A 97 -18.75 9.64 -13.48
CA ALA A 97 -19.73 10.74 -13.46
C ALA A 97 -19.12 12.15 -13.56
N GLY A 98 -17.78 12.28 -13.54
CA GLY A 98 -17.09 13.59 -13.58
C GLY A 98 -17.31 14.45 -12.33
N THR A 99 -17.69 13.86 -11.19
CA THR A 99 -17.95 14.59 -9.93
C THR A 99 -16.71 14.79 -9.08
N VAL A 100 -15.61 14.12 -9.41
CA VAL A 100 -14.30 14.28 -8.77
C VAL A 100 -13.22 14.51 -9.85
N ALA A 101 -12.16 15.21 -9.48
CA ALA A 101 -11.06 15.51 -10.39
C ALA A 101 -10.16 14.27 -10.63
N PHE A 102 -10.04 13.42 -9.64
CA PHE A 102 -9.42 12.10 -9.74
C PHE A 102 -10.04 11.13 -8.74
N ALA A 103 -9.94 9.84 -9.01
CA ALA A 103 -10.32 8.81 -8.06
C ALA A 103 -9.11 8.02 -7.57
N ALA A 104 -9.28 7.25 -6.48
CA ALA A 104 -8.33 6.23 -6.06
C ALA A 104 -8.98 4.87 -5.93
N SER A 105 -8.26 3.83 -6.36
CA SER A 105 -8.71 2.43 -6.31
C SER A 105 -7.51 1.50 -6.13
N ASP A 106 -7.66 0.43 -5.33
CA ASP A 106 -6.60 -0.56 -5.17
C ASP A 106 -6.57 -1.59 -6.32
N VAL A 107 -7.44 -1.36 -7.30
CA VAL A 107 -7.50 -2.10 -8.56
C VAL A 107 -7.71 -1.10 -9.68
N PRO A 108 -6.92 -1.11 -10.74
CA PRO A 108 -7.18 -0.28 -11.92
C PRO A 108 -8.59 -0.50 -12.47
N MET A 109 -9.11 0.49 -13.17
CA MET A 109 -10.40 0.38 -13.87
C MET A 109 -10.36 -0.76 -14.89
N ALA A 110 -11.36 -1.62 -14.83
CA ALA A 110 -11.55 -2.65 -15.86
C ALA A 110 -12.01 -2.02 -17.19
N ALA A 111 -11.93 -2.77 -18.27
CA ALA A 111 -12.39 -2.31 -19.58
C ALA A 111 -13.87 -1.88 -19.56
N SER A 112 -14.71 -2.54 -18.75
CA SER A 112 -16.13 -2.17 -18.54
C SER A 112 -16.31 -0.84 -17.81
N ASP A 113 -15.39 -0.47 -16.92
CA ASP A 113 -15.40 0.82 -16.24
C ASP A 113 -14.89 1.92 -17.17
N LEU A 114 -13.78 1.65 -17.91
CA LEU A 114 -13.24 2.58 -18.91
C LEU A 114 -14.25 2.93 -20.01
N ALA A 115 -15.09 1.97 -20.42
CA ALA A 115 -16.13 2.17 -21.43
C ALA A 115 -17.24 3.15 -21.00
N LYS A 116 -17.38 3.43 -19.70
CA LYS A 116 -18.36 4.40 -19.17
C LYS A 116 -17.82 5.82 -19.13
N VAL A 117 -16.48 6.00 -19.22
CA VAL A 117 -15.89 7.33 -19.30
C VAL A 117 -16.21 7.90 -20.68
N PRO A 118 -16.76 9.15 -20.78
CA PRO A 118 -17.11 9.71 -22.07
C PRO A 118 -15.92 9.77 -23.03
N ALA A 119 -16.07 9.31 -24.25
CA ALA A 119 -15.01 9.29 -25.25
C ALA A 119 -14.40 10.70 -25.51
N SER A 120 -15.20 11.74 -25.33
CA SER A 120 -14.75 13.15 -25.42
C SER A 120 -13.76 13.55 -24.32
N ALA A 121 -13.72 12.81 -23.20
CA ALA A 121 -12.78 13.04 -22.11
C ALA A 121 -11.37 12.51 -22.42
N GLY A 122 -11.22 11.72 -23.50
CA GLY A 122 -9.94 11.10 -23.87
C GLY A 122 -9.57 9.91 -23.01
N PRO A 123 -8.33 9.40 -23.16
CA PRO A 123 -7.83 8.28 -22.38
C PRO A 123 -7.80 8.57 -20.88
N VAL A 124 -7.86 7.48 -20.07
CA VAL A 124 -7.69 7.51 -18.63
C VAL A 124 -6.25 7.12 -18.29
N VAL A 125 -5.59 7.93 -17.49
CA VAL A 125 -4.28 7.64 -16.90
C VAL A 125 -4.51 7.00 -15.53
N GLN A 126 -3.81 5.90 -15.26
CA GLN A 126 -3.90 5.16 -14.01
C GLN A 126 -2.49 4.91 -13.49
N ILE A 127 -2.16 5.52 -12.38
CA ILE A 127 -0.81 5.51 -11.81
C ILE A 127 -0.82 4.89 -10.41
N PRO A 128 0.15 4.03 -10.05
CA PRO A 128 0.35 3.64 -8.67
C PRO A 128 0.62 4.86 -7.79
N ASP A 129 0.00 4.92 -6.62
CA ASP A 129 0.18 6.05 -5.68
C ASP A 129 0.85 5.65 -4.38
N ILE A 130 0.63 4.43 -3.90
CA ILE A 130 1.28 3.87 -2.70
C ILE A 130 1.22 2.34 -2.73
N LEU A 131 2.07 1.68 -1.96
CA LEU A 131 2.10 0.24 -1.77
C LEU A 131 1.75 -0.09 -0.32
N GLY A 132 0.92 -1.13 -0.11
CA GLY A 132 0.54 -1.59 1.22
C GLY A 132 0.24 -3.09 1.28
N GLY A 133 0.07 -3.59 2.49
CA GLY A 133 -0.30 -4.98 2.76
C GLY A 133 -1.74 -5.08 3.28
N VAL A 134 -2.41 -6.19 2.98
CA VAL A 134 -3.70 -6.53 3.57
C VAL A 134 -3.48 -7.47 4.75
N ALA A 135 -3.61 -6.96 5.97
CA ALA A 135 -3.47 -7.73 7.19
C ALA A 135 -4.72 -8.58 7.44
N VAL A 136 -4.54 -9.86 7.74
CA VAL A 136 -5.59 -10.74 8.24
C VAL A 136 -5.65 -10.57 9.76
N ALA A 137 -6.46 -9.63 10.20
CA ALA A 137 -6.61 -9.26 11.61
C ALA A 137 -7.66 -10.12 12.30
N TYR A 138 -7.49 -10.35 13.59
CA TYR A 138 -8.44 -11.14 14.38
C TYR A 138 -8.55 -10.64 15.82
N ASN A 139 -9.68 -10.97 16.44
CA ASN A 139 -9.96 -10.75 17.85
C ASN A 139 -10.14 -12.11 18.52
N LEU A 140 -9.07 -12.67 19.08
CA LEU A 140 -9.05 -14.03 19.63
C LEU A 140 -8.68 -14.01 21.12
N PRO A 141 -9.65 -13.80 22.03
CA PRO A 141 -9.39 -13.72 23.47
C PRO A 141 -8.71 -14.97 24.02
N GLY A 142 -7.71 -14.77 24.88
CA GLY A 142 -6.97 -15.86 25.52
C GLY A 142 -5.86 -16.50 24.69
N VAL A 143 -5.69 -16.10 23.42
CA VAL A 143 -4.59 -16.58 22.55
C VAL A 143 -3.58 -15.47 22.34
N SER A 144 -2.43 -15.57 22.99
CA SER A 144 -1.33 -14.60 22.85
C SER A 144 -0.37 -14.95 21.70
N ALA A 145 -0.34 -16.21 21.28
CA ALA A 145 0.49 -16.66 20.17
C ALA A 145 -0.05 -16.11 18.84
N ARG A 146 0.86 -15.71 17.94
CA ARG A 146 0.46 -15.29 16.59
C ARG A 146 -0.06 -16.51 15.82
N VAL A 147 -1.29 -16.41 15.32
CA VAL A 147 -1.91 -17.46 14.51
C VAL A 147 -1.23 -17.51 13.13
N LYS A 148 -0.94 -18.72 12.67
CA LYS A 148 -0.44 -19.05 11.34
C LYS A 148 -1.59 -19.56 10.48
N LEU A 149 -1.74 -19.02 9.29
CA LEU A 149 -2.76 -19.45 8.31
C LEU A 149 -2.10 -19.61 6.93
N ASP A 150 -2.66 -20.50 6.14
CA ASP A 150 -2.28 -20.67 4.73
C ASP A 150 -3.47 -20.39 3.82
N GLY A 151 -3.24 -20.38 2.52
CA GLY A 151 -4.28 -20.11 1.55
C GLY A 151 -5.50 -21.02 1.68
N PRO A 152 -5.36 -22.36 1.74
CA PRO A 152 -6.49 -23.28 1.91
C PRO A 152 -7.31 -23.00 3.18
N THR A 153 -6.64 -22.75 4.29
CA THR A 153 -7.32 -22.48 5.57
C THR A 153 -8.06 -21.15 5.53
N LEU A 154 -7.45 -20.10 4.95
CA LEU A 154 -8.14 -18.81 4.74
C LEU A 154 -9.33 -18.95 3.81
N ALA A 155 -9.18 -19.64 2.69
CA ALA A 155 -10.29 -19.91 1.77
C ALA A 155 -11.45 -20.59 2.51
N GLY A 156 -11.16 -21.63 3.30
CA GLY A 156 -12.18 -22.35 4.07
C GLY A 156 -12.87 -21.51 5.15
N ILE A 157 -12.15 -20.56 5.77
CA ILE A 157 -12.76 -19.63 6.73
C ILE A 157 -13.73 -18.67 6.02
N PHE A 158 -13.31 -18.08 4.90
CA PHE A 158 -14.08 -17.04 4.22
C PHE A 158 -15.15 -17.58 3.26
N ASP A 159 -15.08 -18.85 2.85
CA ASP A 159 -16.17 -19.53 2.15
C ASP A 159 -17.16 -20.25 3.09
N GLY A 160 -16.87 -20.29 4.39
CA GLY A 160 -17.71 -20.86 5.43
C GLY A 160 -17.59 -22.38 5.61
N THR A 161 -16.60 -23.03 5.01
CA THR A 161 -16.32 -24.48 5.21
C THR A 161 -15.55 -24.76 6.49
N ILE A 162 -14.77 -23.79 6.98
CA ILE A 162 -14.09 -23.82 8.29
C ILE A 162 -14.76 -22.81 9.21
N THR A 163 -15.52 -23.29 10.18
CA THR A 163 -16.38 -22.44 11.03
C THR A 163 -15.92 -22.34 12.48
N MET A 164 -14.88 -23.09 12.89
CA MET A 164 -14.42 -23.16 14.28
C MET A 164 -12.93 -22.86 14.38
N TRP A 165 -12.53 -22.07 15.38
CA TRP A 165 -11.12 -21.76 15.60
C TRP A 165 -10.24 -22.98 15.89
N ASN A 166 -10.78 -23.97 16.61
CA ASN A 166 -10.08 -25.23 16.91
C ASN A 166 -10.25 -26.31 15.82
N ALA A 167 -10.70 -25.95 14.63
CA ALA A 167 -10.76 -26.87 13.49
C ALA A 167 -9.39 -27.52 13.22
N ALA A 168 -9.38 -28.80 12.87
CA ALA A 168 -8.16 -29.58 12.67
C ALA A 168 -7.18 -28.92 11.69
N GLN A 169 -7.70 -28.27 10.64
CA GLN A 169 -6.91 -27.56 9.64
C GLN A 169 -6.14 -26.38 10.26
N ILE A 170 -6.79 -25.56 11.12
CA ILE A 170 -6.13 -24.45 11.81
C ILE A 170 -5.15 -24.99 12.87
N ALA A 171 -5.56 -25.99 13.66
CA ALA A 171 -4.72 -26.58 14.70
C ALA A 171 -3.42 -27.18 14.14
N ALA A 172 -3.49 -27.83 12.98
CA ALA A 172 -2.33 -28.42 12.31
C ALA A 172 -1.26 -27.37 11.91
N LEU A 173 -1.68 -26.14 11.60
CA LEU A 173 -0.76 -25.02 11.29
C LEU A 173 -0.18 -24.37 12.55
N ASN A 174 -0.77 -24.62 13.72
CA ASN A 174 -0.46 -23.95 14.98
C ASN A 174 -0.11 -24.95 16.11
N PRO A 175 0.89 -25.82 15.92
CA PRO A 175 1.25 -26.80 16.93
C PRO A 175 1.65 -26.10 18.23
N GLY A 176 1.14 -26.61 19.38
CA GLY A 176 1.40 -26.03 20.71
C GLY A 176 0.56 -24.80 21.07
N VAL A 177 -0.31 -24.31 20.16
CA VAL A 177 -1.26 -23.23 20.47
C VAL A 177 -2.61 -23.84 20.84
N THR A 178 -3.12 -23.52 22.03
CA THR A 178 -4.48 -23.89 22.41
C THR A 178 -5.47 -22.94 21.75
N LEU A 179 -6.12 -23.40 20.69
CA LEU A 179 -7.16 -22.65 19.99
C LEU A 179 -8.52 -22.88 20.67
N PRO A 180 -9.36 -21.85 20.84
CA PRO A 180 -10.63 -21.98 21.53
C PRO A 180 -11.67 -22.75 20.71
N ALA A 181 -12.52 -23.52 21.37
CA ALA A 181 -13.68 -24.20 20.77
C ALA A 181 -14.85 -23.20 20.54
N HIS A 182 -14.58 -22.16 19.75
CA HIS A 182 -15.54 -21.11 19.42
C HIS A 182 -15.73 -20.99 17.91
N ALA A 183 -16.94 -20.58 17.51
CA ALA A 183 -17.24 -20.28 16.12
C ALA A 183 -16.42 -19.07 15.65
N ILE A 184 -16.00 -19.11 14.39
CA ILE A 184 -15.35 -17.99 13.71
C ILE A 184 -16.42 -17.07 13.16
N THR A 185 -16.27 -15.76 13.36
CA THR A 185 -17.09 -14.73 12.69
C THR A 185 -16.22 -14.02 11.66
N PRO A 186 -16.38 -14.32 10.36
CA PRO A 186 -15.67 -13.58 9.31
C PRO A 186 -16.23 -12.15 9.18
N GLU A 187 -15.33 -11.17 9.19
CA GLU A 187 -15.64 -9.75 9.02
C GLU A 187 -15.16 -9.29 7.64
N VAL A 188 -16.09 -8.88 6.79
CA VAL A 188 -15.84 -8.62 5.37
C VAL A 188 -16.39 -7.27 4.92
N ARG A 189 -15.98 -6.84 3.74
CA ARG A 189 -16.44 -5.58 3.15
C ARG A 189 -17.83 -5.71 2.55
N ALA A 190 -18.72 -4.76 2.89
CA ALA A 190 -20.05 -4.62 2.30
C ALA A 190 -20.04 -3.78 1.01
N ASP A 191 -19.03 -2.91 0.85
CA ASP A 191 -18.87 -2.01 -0.30
C ASP A 191 -17.98 -2.62 -1.39
N SER A 192 -18.01 -2.05 -2.59
CA SER A 192 -17.10 -2.41 -3.68
C SER A 192 -15.67 -1.95 -3.37
N SER A 193 -14.81 -2.88 -2.94
CA SER A 193 -13.54 -2.66 -2.25
C SER A 193 -12.35 -3.21 -3.01
N GLY A 194 -11.33 -2.37 -3.23
CA GLY A 194 -10.05 -2.84 -3.73
C GLY A 194 -9.30 -3.74 -2.74
N THR A 195 -9.44 -3.49 -1.42
CA THR A 195 -8.88 -4.38 -0.39
C THR A 195 -9.47 -5.79 -0.49
N THR A 196 -10.79 -5.90 -0.75
CA THR A 196 -11.45 -7.18 -1.04
C THR A 196 -10.86 -7.85 -2.27
N TYR A 197 -10.60 -7.08 -3.33
CA TYR A 197 -10.00 -7.62 -4.55
C TYR A 197 -8.61 -8.20 -4.27
N ILE A 198 -7.70 -7.46 -3.63
CA ILE A 198 -6.35 -7.92 -3.29
C ILE A 198 -6.42 -9.20 -2.44
N PHE A 199 -7.29 -9.21 -1.44
CA PHE A 199 -7.48 -10.39 -0.58
C PHE A 199 -7.99 -11.61 -1.36
N THR A 200 -9.00 -11.45 -2.20
CA THR A 200 -9.57 -12.56 -2.98
C THR A 200 -8.69 -12.98 -4.15
N ASP A 201 -7.87 -12.08 -4.69
CA ASP A 201 -6.84 -12.39 -5.67
C ASP A 201 -5.77 -13.31 -5.06
N TYR A 202 -5.32 -13.03 -3.83
CA TYR A 202 -4.47 -13.95 -3.09
C TYR A 202 -5.16 -15.31 -2.87
N LEU A 203 -6.42 -15.33 -2.41
CA LEU A 203 -7.13 -16.60 -2.19
C LEU A 203 -7.24 -17.41 -3.47
N LYS A 204 -7.47 -16.77 -4.61
CA LYS A 204 -7.51 -17.44 -5.92
C LYS A 204 -6.14 -17.92 -6.37
N SER A 205 -5.10 -17.11 -6.19
CA SER A 205 -3.72 -17.48 -6.54
C SER A 205 -3.20 -18.65 -5.69
N ALA A 206 -3.46 -18.63 -4.38
CA ALA A 206 -3.02 -19.69 -3.45
C ALA A 206 -3.89 -20.96 -3.53
N ASN A 207 -5.14 -20.86 -4.01
CA ASN A 207 -6.10 -21.96 -4.07
C ASN A 207 -6.90 -21.97 -5.37
N PRO A 208 -6.30 -22.20 -6.51
CA PRO A 208 -6.96 -22.04 -7.82
C PRO A 208 -8.14 -22.98 -8.03
N THR A 209 -8.19 -24.12 -7.34
CA THR A 209 -9.24 -25.14 -7.48
C THR A 209 -10.32 -25.09 -6.42
N THR A 210 -9.99 -24.68 -5.19
CA THR A 210 -10.92 -24.74 -4.05
C THR A 210 -11.58 -23.39 -3.75
N TRP A 211 -10.92 -22.26 -4.04
CA TRP A 211 -11.55 -20.95 -3.92
C TRP A 211 -12.48 -20.68 -5.09
N THR A 212 -13.81 -20.76 -4.86
CA THR A 212 -14.84 -20.68 -5.90
C THR A 212 -15.59 -19.35 -5.93
N LEU A 213 -15.46 -18.50 -4.92
CA LEU A 213 -16.15 -17.21 -4.86
C LEU A 213 -15.58 -16.14 -5.81
N GLY A 214 -14.46 -16.45 -6.48
CA GLY A 214 -13.83 -15.60 -7.50
C GLY A 214 -12.97 -14.47 -6.92
N THR A 215 -12.42 -13.65 -7.83
CA THR A 215 -11.65 -12.44 -7.51
C THR A 215 -12.46 -11.23 -7.97
N SER A 216 -12.86 -10.37 -7.03
CA SER A 216 -13.68 -9.19 -7.33
C SER A 216 -13.58 -8.14 -6.22
N LYS A 217 -13.95 -6.91 -6.56
CA LYS A 217 -14.20 -5.84 -5.58
C LYS A 217 -15.45 -6.10 -4.72
N THR A 218 -16.32 -6.99 -5.18
CA THR A 218 -17.57 -7.38 -4.48
C THR A 218 -17.74 -8.90 -4.58
N ILE A 219 -17.90 -9.54 -3.44
CA ILE A 219 -18.04 -11.00 -3.32
C ILE A 219 -19.41 -11.32 -2.71
N ALA A 220 -20.04 -12.39 -3.19
CA ALA A 220 -21.21 -12.98 -2.54
C ALA A 220 -20.75 -13.82 -1.34
N TRP A 221 -20.49 -13.16 -0.22
CA TRP A 221 -20.02 -13.81 0.99
C TRP A 221 -21.07 -14.74 1.61
N PRO A 222 -20.68 -15.81 2.30
CA PRO A 222 -21.62 -16.65 3.07
C PRO A 222 -22.43 -15.81 4.07
N ALA A 223 -23.64 -16.24 4.37
CA ALA A 223 -24.53 -15.55 5.32
C ALA A 223 -23.96 -15.46 6.77
N THR A 224 -22.96 -16.25 7.09
CA THR A 224 -22.23 -16.21 8.37
C THR A 224 -21.25 -15.05 8.47
N ALA A 225 -20.91 -14.39 7.37
CA ALA A 225 -19.99 -13.27 7.36
C ALA A 225 -20.72 -11.94 7.73
N VAL A 226 -20.12 -11.20 8.64
CA VAL A 226 -20.58 -9.84 8.98
C VAL A 226 -20.00 -8.86 7.97
N GLN A 227 -20.87 -8.13 7.31
CA GLN A 227 -20.51 -7.22 6.24
C GLN A 227 -20.56 -5.76 6.71
N THR A 228 -19.43 -5.07 6.66
CA THR A 228 -19.32 -3.66 7.04
C THR A 228 -18.60 -2.84 5.97
N PRO A 229 -19.01 -1.59 5.73
CA PRO A 229 -18.35 -0.76 4.72
C PRO A 229 -17.01 -0.22 5.21
N LYS A 230 -16.07 -0.02 4.29
CA LYS A 230 -14.75 0.61 4.49
C LYS A 230 -13.78 -0.22 5.36
N ASN A 231 -12.48 0.06 5.27
CA ASN A 231 -11.47 -0.54 6.17
C ASN A 231 -11.75 -0.19 7.64
N SER A 232 -12.15 1.04 7.92
CA SER A 232 -12.49 1.48 9.29
C SER A 232 -13.70 0.74 9.87
N GLY A 233 -14.70 0.41 9.06
CA GLY A 233 -15.87 -0.36 9.49
C GLY A 233 -15.50 -1.80 9.84
N VAL A 234 -14.76 -2.49 8.98
CA VAL A 234 -14.25 -3.84 9.27
C VAL A 234 -13.36 -3.83 10.53
N ALA A 235 -12.47 -2.84 10.67
CA ALA A 235 -11.65 -2.71 11.87
C ALA A 235 -12.50 -2.52 13.14
N ALA A 236 -13.52 -1.66 13.09
CA ALA A 236 -14.42 -1.46 14.24
C ALA A 236 -15.20 -2.74 14.59
N SER A 237 -15.64 -3.49 13.57
CA SER A 237 -16.37 -4.74 13.75
C SER A 237 -15.48 -5.83 14.38
N ILE A 238 -14.26 -6.05 13.89
CA ILE A 238 -13.28 -6.98 14.48
C ILE A 238 -13.04 -6.62 15.96
N LYS A 239 -12.86 -5.32 16.27
CA LYS A 239 -12.62 -4.87 17.63
C LYS A 239 -13.78 -5.19 18.58
N ALA A 240 -15.01 -5.05 18.09
CA ALA A 240 -16.23 -5.25 18.88
C ALA A 240 -16.64 -6.73 19.01
N THR A 241 -16.19 -7.60 18.07
CA THR A 241 -16.65 -8.99 17.96
C THR A 241 -15.56 -9.97 18.42
N PRO A 242 -15.65 -10.55 19.63
CA PRO A 242 -14.75 -11.64 20.03
C PRO A 242 -14.85 -12.83 19.07
N TYR A 243 -13.72 -13.50 18.84
CA TYR A 243 -13.58 -14.66 17.95
C TYR A 243 -13.80 -14.34 16.46
N SER A 244 -13.74 -13.07 16.09
CA SER A 244 -13.81 -12.64 14.69
C SER A 244 -12.45 -12.68 14.00
N ILE A 245 -12.48 -12.73 12.67
CA ILE A 245 -11.36 -12.60 11.76
C ILE A 245 -11.80 -11.79 10.54
N GLY A 246 -10.94 -10.88 10.07
CA GLY A 246 -11.24 -10.08 8.90
C GLY A 246 -9.97 -9.60 8.21
N TYR A 247 -10.14 -8.87 7.12
CA TYR A 247 -9.02 -8.30 6.36
C TYR A 247 -9.15 -6.79 6.28
N VAL A 248 -8.06 -6.11 6.57
CA VAL A 248 -7.94 -4.65 6.51
C VAL A 248 -6.57 -4.27 5.98
N GLU A 249 -6.43 -3.07 5.43
CA GLU A 249 -5.11 -2.53 5.13
C GLU A 249 -4.28 -2.43 6.43
N LEU A 250 -2.96 -2.67 6.33
CA LEU A 250 -2.05 -2.87 7.45
C LEU A 250 -2.04 -1.72 8.46
N SER A 251 -2.11 -0.46 8.00
CA SER A 251 -2.14 0.70 8.90
C SER A 251 -3.32 0.67 9.87
N TYR A 252 -4.50 0.20 9.40
CA TYR A 252 -5.67 0.03 10.28
C TYR A 252 -5.45 -1.05 11.33
N ALA A 253 -4.76 -2.15 10.98
CA ALA A 253 -4.45 -3.20 11.95
C ALA A 253 -3.48 -2.70 13.03
N ILE A 254 -2.45 -1.95 12.64
CA ILE A 254 -1.44 -1.39 13.54
C ILE A 254 -2.07 -0.32 14.45
N GLN A 255 -2.81 0.64 13.89
CA GLN A 255 -3.46 1.72 14.64
C GLN A 255 -4.46 1.20 15.67
N ASN A 256 -5.20 0.13 15.36
CA ASN A 256 -6.11 -0.52 16.28
C ASN A 256 -5.43 -1.53 17.22
N LYS A 257 -4.12 -1.76 17.07
CA LYS A 257 -3.33 -2.72 17.87
C LYS A 257 -3.88 -4.14 17.79
N PHE A 258 -4.35 -4.54 16.61
CA PHE A 258 -4.86 -5.89 16.40
C PHE A 258 -3.73 -6.93 16.40
N ALA A 259 -4.06 -8.12 16.86
CA ALA A 259 -3.34 -9.32 16.43
C ALA A 259 -3.70 -9.61 14.96
N TYR A 260 -2.71 -9.96 14.15
CA TYR A 260 -2.90 -10.37 12.76
C TYR A 260 -2.03 -11.57 12.43
N ALA A 261 -2.50 -12.42 11.53
CA ALA A 261 -1.90 -13.71 11.23
C ALA A 261 -0.58 -13.60 10.47
N ALA A 262 0.28 -14.60 10.65
CA ALA A 262 1.37 -14.90 9.72
C ALA A 262 0.80 -15.77 8.59
N ILE A 263 0.98 -15.33 7.35
CA ILE A 263 0.40 -15.97 6.18
C ILE A 263 1.48 -16.74 5.42
N LYS A 264 1.19 -18.00 5.06
CA LYS A 264 2.08 -18.81 4.26
C LYS A 264 2.14 -18.30 2.83
N ASN A 265 3.34 -17.94 2.38
CA ASN A 265 3.59 -17.46 1.02
C ASN A 265 3.90 -18.58 0.03
N ALA A 266 4.09 -18.26 -1.24
CA ALA A 266 4.40 -19.21 -2.31
C ALA A 266 5.71 -19.99 -2.07
N ALA A 267 6.68 -19.41 -1.33
CA ALA A 267 7.91 -20.10 -0.92
C ALA A 267 7.72 -21.08 0.27
N GLY A 268 6.50 -21.18 0.82
CA GLY A 268 6.19 -22.04 1.97
C GLY A 268 6.52 -21.43 3.32
N THR A 269 6.94 -20.18 3.39
CA THR A 269 7.31 -19.47 4.63
C THR A 269 6.09 -18.72 5.19
N TYR A 270 5.93 -18.77 6.53
CA TYR A 270 4.93 -17.94 7.22
C TYR A 270 5.47 -16.53 7.43
N VAL A 271 4.88 -15.57 6.76
CA VAL A 271 5.32 -14.17 6.74
C VAL A 271 4.29 -13.29 7.44
N VAL A 272 4.77 -12.43 8.32
CA VAL A 272 3.95 -11.39 8.99
C VAL A 272 3.99 -10.14 8.13
N PRO A 273 2.86 -9.45 7.91
CA PRO A 273 2.88 -8.18 7.19
C PRO A 273 3.68 -7.12 7.94
N SER A 274 4.57 -6.49 7.23
CA SER A 274 5.39 -5.35 7.67
C SER A 274 5.86 -4.58 6.44
N LEU A 275 6.38 -3.37 6.61
CA LEU A 275 6.91 -2.59 5.50
C LEU A 275 7.94 -3.37 4.67
N ASN A 276 8.87 -4.05 5.35
CA ASN A 276 9.92 -4.82 4.69
C ASN A 276 9.38 -6.03 3.91
N THR A 277 8.39 -6.74 4.46
CA THR A 277 7.86 -7.95 3.83
C THR A 277 6.89 -7.64 2.68
N VAL A 278 6.20 -6.50 2.75
CA VAL A 278 5.39 -5.95 1.65
C VAL A 278 6.30 -5.42 0.52
N ALA A 279 7.38 -4.69 0.86
CA ALA A 279 8.37 -4.25 -0.11
C ALA A 279 9.03 -5.44 -0.83
N ALA A 280 9.40 -6.49 -0.07
CA ALA A 280 9.98 -7.70 -0.64
C ALA A 280 9.05 -8.42 -1.63
N ASP A 281 7.74 -8.29 -1.47
CA ASP A 281 6.77 -8.83 -2.42
C ASP A 281 6.75 -8.02 -3.74
N ALA A 282 6.73 -6.70 -3.64
CA ALA A 282 6.79 -5.80 -4.80
C ALA A 282 8.11 -5.93 -5.58
N ASP A 283 9.23 -6.19 -4.90
CA ASP A 283 10.55 -6.38 -5.52
C ASP A 283 10.59 -7.61 -6.44
N GLN A 284 9.71 -8.61 -6.23
CA GLN A 284 9.61 -9.76 -7.12
C GLN A 284 8.92 -9.41 -8.46
N LYS A 285 8.17 -8.31 -8.52
CA LYS A 285 7.50 -7.81 -9.71
C LYS A 285 7.72 -6.31 -9.86
N PRO A 286 8.91 -5.87 -10.28
CA PRO A 286 9.29 -4.46 -10.32
C PRO A 286 8.53 -3.63 -11.38
N ASN A 287 7.92 -4.31 -12.36
CA ASN A 287 7.15 -3.66 -13.42
C ASN A 287 5.66 -3.95 -13.22
N VAL A 288 4.89 -2.91 -13.02
CA VAL A 288 3.43 -2.98 -12.90
C VAL A 288 2.76 -2.01 -13.86
N SER A 289 1.56 -2.37 -14.31
CA SER A 289 0.75 -1.53 -15.18
C SER A 289 -0.73 -1.71 -14.85
N ALA A 290 -1.60 -0.87 -15.38
CA ALA A 290 -3.04 -1.01 -15.18
C ALA A 290 -3.62 -2.35 -15.70
N THR A 291 -2.92 -3.05 -16.58
CA THR A 291 -3.31 -4.36 -17.12
C THR A 291 -2.52 -5.53 -16.52
N ASP A 292 -1.43 -5.26 -15.80
CA ASP A 292 -0.60 -6.25 -15.12
C ASP A 292 -0.16 -5.73 -13.76
N PHE A 293 -1.11 -5.58 -12.83
CA PHE A 293 -0.96 -4.87 -11.56
C PHE A 293 -0.82 -5.75 -10.33
N SER A 294 -1.29 -7.00 -10.38
CA SER A 294 -1.30 -7.88 -9.19
C SER A 294 0.11 -8.29 -8.81
N ILE A 295 0.43 -8.11 -7.54
CA ILE A 295 1.69 -8.56 -6.93
C ILE A 295 1.43 -9.61 -5.84
N VAL A 296 0.22 -10.16 -5.73
CA VAL A 296 -0.10 -11.16 -4.70
C VAL A 296 0.70 -12.45 -4.90
N ASN A 297 1.04 -13.11 -3.80
CA ASN A 297 1.60 -14.46 -3.75
C ASN A 297 2.91 -14.64 -4.57
N GLN A 298 3.80 -13.65 -4.54
CA GLN A 298 5.09 -13.73 -5.21
C GLN A 298 6.01 -14.76 -4.54
N ALA A 299 6.99 -15.26 -5.29
CA ALA A 299 7.84 -16.39 -4.91
C ALA A 299 8.97 -16.07 -3.90
N GLY A 300 9.12 -14.83 -3.46
CA GLY A 300 10.16 -14.42 -2.50
C GLY A 300 9.97 -15.05 -1.12
N ALA A 301 11.04 -15.56 -0.52
CA ALA A 301 10.97 -16.21 0.79
C ALA A 301 10.47 -15.29 1.93
N THR A 302 10.70 -13.99 1.81
CA THR A 302 10.27 -12.96 2.78
C THR A 302 9.07 -12.14 2.29
N SER A 303 8.54 -12.44 1.09
CA SER A 303 7.40 -11.71 0.51
C SER A 303 6.13 -11.96 1.30
N TYR A 304 5.45 -10.88 1.71
CA TYR A 304 4.12 -10.98 2.30
C TYR A 304 3.08 -11.16 1.20
N PRO A 305 2.33 -12.26 1.17
CA PRO A 305 1.63 -12.67 -0.04
C PRO A 305 0.34 -11.90 -0.35
N ILE A 306 -0.11 -11.02 0.55
CA ILE A 306 -1.35 -10.24 0.37
C ILE A 306 -0.98 -8.75 0.30
N SER A 307 -0.23 -8.40 -0.74
CA SER A 307 0.25 -7.03 -1.00
C SER A 307 -0.36 -6.46 -2.27
N GLY A 308 -0.46 -5.14 -2.36
CA GLY A 308 -0.99 -4.47 -3.54
C GLY A 308 -0.72 -2.98 -3.56
N TYR A 309 -0.86 -2.40 -4.75
CA TYR A 309 -0.81 -0.96 -4.96
C TYR A 309 -2.19 -0.35 -4.86
N SER A 310 -2.28 0.87 -4.36
CA SER A 310 -3.37 1.78 -4.69
C SER A 310 -3.00 2.57 -5.95
N TRP A 311 -3.99 3.04 -6.69
CA TRP A 311 -3.87 3.68 -7.98
C TRP A 311 -4.68 4.96 -8.01
N ALA A 312 -4.07 6.07 -8.41
CA ALA A 312 -4.80 7.27 -8.76
C ALA A 312 -5.26 7.20 -10.24
N ILE A 313 -6.47 7.62 -10.49
CA ILE A 313 -7.19 7.52 -11.77
C ILE A 313 -7.60 8.93 -12.20
N LEU A 314 -7.09 9.40 -13.33
CA LEU A 314 -7.33 10.76 -13.84
C LEU A 314 -7.49 10.77 -15.35
N LEU A 315 -8.10 11.83 -15.89
CA LEU A 315 -8.19 12.03 -17.34
C LEU A 315 -6.84 12.44 -17.91
N GLN A 316 -6.46 11.92 -19.07
CA GLN A 316 -5.25 12.35 -19.78
C GLN A 316 -5.42 13.78 -20.33
N LYS A 317 -6.59 14.12 -20.88
CA LYS A 317 -6.93 15.47 -21.26
C LYS A 317 -7.87 16.07 -20.21
N GLN A 318 -7.37 17.07 -19.50
CA GLN A 318 -8.12 17.70 -18.43
C GLN A 318 -9.18 18.67 -18.99
N THR A 319 -10.33 18.75 -18.31
CA THR A 319 -11.45 19.62 -18.71
C THR A 319 -11.29 21.06 -18.24
N SER A 320 -10.33 21.31 -17.34
CA SER A 320 -9.96 22.62 -16.80
C SER A 320 -8.45 22.67 -16.60
N ASP A 321 -7.79 23.70 -17.09
CA ASP A 321 -6.34 23.89 -16.92
C ASP A 321 -5.96 24.07 -15.46
N THR A 322 -6.76 24.81 -14.69
CA THR A 322 -6.54 25.01 -13.25
C THR A 322 -6.66 23.69 -12.49
N THR A 323 -7.77 22.98 -12.66
CA THR A 323 -7.99 21.67 -11.98
C THR A 323 -6.96 20.65 -12.44
N GLY A 324 -6.65 20.60 -13.73
CA GLY A 324 -5.62 19.71 -14.27
C GLY A 324 -4.24 19.97 -13.66
N ALA A 325 -3.83 21.23 -13.55
CA ALA A 325 -2.57 21.59 -12.92
C ALA A 325 -2.56 21.24 -11.42
N GLN A 326 -3.69 21.41 -10.72
CA GLN A 326 -3.83 20.94 -9.33
C GLN A 326 -3.64 19.43 -9.22
N VAL A 327 -4.36 18.65 -10.03
CA VAL A 327 -4.31 17.16 -10.00
C VAL A 327 -2.91 16.66 -10.26
N VAL A 328 -2.28 17.05 -11.37
CA VAL A 328 -0.97 16.52 -11.75
C VAL A 328 0.12 16.89 -10.76
N LYS A 329 0.11 18.13 -10.23
CA LYS A 329 1.12 18.60 -9.27
C LYS A 329 0.96 17.95 -7.90
N VAL A 330 -0.28 17.77 -7.43
CA VAL A 330 -0.58 17.04 -6.19
C VAL A 330 -0.13 15.60 -6.32
N LEU A 331 -0.50 14.91 -7.41
CA LEU A 331 -0.17 13.50 -7.61
C LEU A 331 1.33 13.31 -7.84
N ASP A 332 1.98 14.19 -8.60
CA ASP A 332 3.42 14.14 -8.79
C ASP A 332 4.17 14.26 -7.47
N TRP A 333 3.83 15.27 -6.66
CA TRP A 333 4.43 15.42 -5.34
C TRP A 333 4.13 14.23 -4.42
N THR A 334 2.90 13.71 -4.45
CA THR A 334 2.46 12.60 -3.59
C THR A 334 3.21 11.30 -3.90
N THR A 335 3.55 11.07 -5.17
CA THR A 335 4.10 9.80 -5.65
C THR A 335 5.63 9.76 -5.73
N HIS A 336 6.35 10.78 -5.26
CA HIS A 336 7.80 10.88 -5.35
C HIS A 336 8.50 11.02 -4.00
N THR A 337 9.70 10.46 -3.92
CA THR A 337 10.66 10.71 -2.84
C THR A 337 11.04 12.21 -2.81
N GLY A 338 11.19 12.78 -1.63
CA GLY A 338 11.28 14.22 -1.41
C GLY A 338 9.91 14.91 -1.31
N GLY A 339 8.83 14.18 -1.56
CA GLY A 339 7.45 14.59 -1.45
C GLY A 339 6.64 13.67 -0.54
N GLY A 340 5.47 13.23 -1.02
CA GLY A 340 4.53 12.43 -0.25
C GLY A 340 5.08 11.06 0.15
N GLN A 341 5.93 10.44 -0.69
CA GLN A 341 6.48 9.11 -0.40
C GLN A 341 7.36 9.08 0.85
N ASP A 342 7.92 10.21 1.26
CA ASP A 342 8.70 10.29 2.52
C ASP A 342 7.83 10.14 3.78
N LEU A 343 6.52 10.32 3.65
CA LEU A 343 5.55 10.12 4.73
C LEU A 343 5.11 8.65 4.88
N ALA A 344 5.32 7.83 3.86
CA ALA A 344 4.76 6.48 3.76
C ALA A 344 5.10 5.61 4.98
N ALA A 345 6.38 5.49 5.33
CA ALA A 345 6.84 4.63 6.42
C ALA A 345 6.27 5.03 7.79
N GLY A 346 6.12 6.34 8.04
CA GLY A 346 5.53 6.86 9.28
C GLY A 346 4.02 6.62 9.40
N LEU A 347 3.38 6.18 8.32
CA LEU A 347 1.96 5.88 8.22
C LEU A 347 1.68 4.39 8.00
N ASP A 348 2.69 3.54 8.15
CA ASP A 348 2.64 2.09 7.95
C ASP A 348 2.40 1.65 6.49
N TYR A 349 2.82 2.49 5.51
CA TYR A 349 2.82 2.17 4.08
C TYR A 349 4.24 2.00 3.55
N VAL A 350 4.35 1.35 2.42
CA VAL A 350 5.61 1.20 1.68
C VAL A 350 5.66 2.23 0.55
N ALA A 351 6.72 3.00 0.51
CA ALA A 351 6.94 3.92 -0.61
C ALA A 351 7.07 3.17 -1.93
N LEU A 352 6.60 3.79 -3.01
CA LEU A 352 6.74 3.24 -4.35
C LEU A 352 8.21 2.97 -4.68
N PRO A 353 8.55 1.83 -5.28
CA PRO A 353 9.90 1.59 -5.79
C PRO A 353 10.34 2.69 -6.76
N PRO A 354 11.63 3.07 -6.80
CA PRO A 354 12.11 4.15 -7.67
C PRO A 354 11.76 3.98 -9.16
N ALA A 355 11.76 2.74 -9.67
CA ALA A 355 11.36 2.45 -11.04
C ALA A 355 9.88 2.79 -11.28
N VAL A 356 9.01 2.49 -10.30
CA VAL A 356 7.58 2.81 -10.35
C VAL A 356 7.36 4.32 -10.25
N GLN A 357 8.09 5.04 -9.38
CA GLN A 357 8.03 6.51 -9.31
C GLN A 357 8.39 7.14 -10.66
N ASN A 358 9.43 6.66 -11.34
CA ASN A 358 9.81 7.14 -12.69
C ASN A 358 8.72 6.87 -13.73
N GLN A 359 8.10 5.68 -13.67
CA GLN A 359 6.97 5.33 -14.55
C GLN A 359 5.79 6.27 -14.31
N VAL A 360 5.41 6.52 -13.07
CA VAL A 360 4.36 7.46 -12.68
C VAL A 360 4.63 8.85 -13.25
N ARG A 361 5.85 9.35 -13.07
CA ARG A 361 6.26 10.64 -13.61
C ARG A 361 6.10 10.70 -15.14
N THR A 362 6.57 9.68 -15.84
CA THR A 362 6.43 9.58 -17.30
C THR A 362 4.97 9.65 -17.72
N GLN A 363 4.09 8.96 -17.00
CA GLN A 363 2.65 8.99 -17.27
C GLN A 363 2.02 10.36 -16.97
N LEU A 364 2.37 11.00 -15.85
CA LEU A 364 1.86 12.34 -15.51
C LEU A 364 2.29 13.40 -16.52
N LEU A 365 3.47 13.28 -17.12
CA LEU A 365 3.94 14.17 -18.22
C LEU A 365 3.10 14.05 -19.50
N THR A 366 2.29 12.99 -19.66
CA THR A 366 1.37 12.86 -20.80
C THR A 366 0.04 13.58 -20.56
N VAL A 367 -0.22 14.02 -19.33
CA VAL A 367 -1.48 14.71 -18.99
C VAL A 367 -1.43 16.15 -19.49
N THR A 368 -2.47 16.53 -20.21
CA THR A 368 -2.56 17.83 -20.87
C THR A 368 -3.76 18.62 -20.40
N GLY A 369 -3.66 19.94 -20.55
CA GLY A 369 -4.77 20.86 -20.35
C GLY A 369 -5.75 20.89 -21.54
N THR A 370 -6.65 21.84 -21.51
CA THR A 370 -7.78 21.99 -22.45
C THR A 370 -7.33 22.19 -23.90
N THR A 371 -6.19 22.89 -24.12
CA THR A 371 -5.62 23.17 -25.45
C THR A 371 -4.48 22.23 -25.83
N GLY A 372 -4.21 21.20 -25.02
CA GLY A 372 -3.15 20.20 -25.26
C GLY A 372 -1.79 20.59 -24.70
N GLN A 373 -1.68 21.68 -23.96
CA GLN A 373 -0.44 22.07 -23.28
C GLN A 373 -0.12 21.12 -22.12
N THR A 374 1.17 20.86 -21.88
CA THR A 374 1.64 20.10 -20.73
C THR A 374 1.38 20.85 -19.42
N LEU A 375 1.00 20.13 -18.37
CA LEU A 375 0.68 20.69 -17.05
C LEU A 375 1.81 20.51 -16.02
N LEU A 376 2.80 19.68 -16.33
CA LEU A 376 4.05 19.52 -15.59
C LEU A 376 5.24 19.98 -16.43
N SER A 377 6.25 20.50 -15.75
CA SER A 377 7.55 20.83 -16.38
C SER A 377 8.34 19.55 -16.67
N LYS A 378 9.03 19.52 -17.82
CA LYS A 378 9.92 18.39 -18.21
C LYS A 378 11.22 18.41 -17.44
#